data_4cfbc86a7881f302abf0b366598c2471
#
_entry.id   4cfbc86a7881f302abf0b366598c2471
#
_cell.length_a   1.000
_cell.length_b   1.000
_cell.length_c   1.000
_cell.angle_alpha   90.00
_cell.angle_beta   90.00
_cell.angle_gamma   90.00
#
_symmetry.space_group_name_H-M   'P 1'
#
loop_
_entity.id
_entity.type
_entity.pdbx_description
1 polymer ?
#
loop_
_entity_poly.entity_id
_entity_poly.type
_entity_poly.pdbx_seq_one_letter_code
_entity_poly.pdbx_strand_id
1 'polypeptide(L)'
;NAPTEKGDQDLRSQPPIIIYAAWRYYEATRNKEQLLDWFPKLIKYYWWWRREGDPMKVGLVSPFTGTRVRGHPKTAYWAVCSTGMDNHPVYDFSMGKSVEVNGLHYIPVKDVLLSSALALSARVLTRAAQELGLSDYENTFRQEYESLYEKINEELWDEEEEFYYPITWDGRQIKVKSAQALTTLI
;
A
#
# COMPACT_ATOMS: atom_id res chain seq x y z
N ASN A 1 -1.28 2.13 17.81
CA ASN A 1 -2.34 1.09 17.81
C ASN A 1 -3.15 1.24 19.10
N ALA A 2 -4.45 1.53 18.99
CA ALA A 2 -5.34 1.55 20.14
C ALA A 2 -5.62 0.10 20.60
N PRO A 3 -5.53 -0.21 21.88
CA PRO A 3 -5.93 -1.52 22.37
C PRO A 3 -7.44 -1.71 22.16
N THR A 4 -7.82 -2.86 21.63
CA THR A 4 -9.22 -3.26 21.56
C THR A 4 -9.67 -3.73 22.95
N GLU A 5 -10.96 -3.72 23.26
CA GLU A 5 -11.51 -4.14 24.55
C GLU A 5 -11.14 -5.58 24.99
N LYS A 6 -10.54 -6.37 24.10
CA LYS A 6 -10.07 -7.75 24.33
C LYS A 6 -8.56 -7.90 24.37
N GLY A 7 -7.80 -6.82 24.40
CA GLY A 7 -6.33 -6.88 24.39
C GLY A 7 -5.70 -7.26 23.04
N ASP A 8 -6.49 -7.42 21.97
CA ASP A 8 -5.98 -7.62 20.64
C ASP A 8 -5.42 -6.31 20.10
N GLN A 9 -4.23 -6.36 19.51
CA GLN A 9 -3.65 -5.21 18.85
C GLN A 9 -4.47 -4.87 17.60
N ASP A 10 -4.86 -3.61 17.46
CA ASP A 10 -5.45 -3.10 16.22
C ASP A 10 -4.36 -3.04 15.14
N LEU A 11 -4.44 -3.95 14.18
CA LEU A 11 -3.50 -4.05 13.07
C LEU A 11 -3.87 -3.16 11.88
N ARG A 12 -4.93 -2.35 12.00
CA ARG A 12 -5.29 -1.38 10.94
C ARG A 12 -4.10 -0.48 10.65
N SER A 13 -3.82 -0.30 9.38
CA SER A 13 -2.71 0.52 8.93
C SER A 13 -3.22 1.68 8.08
N GLN A 14 -2.46 2.74 8.05
CA GLN A 14 -2.54 3.81 7.07
C GLN A 14 -1.68 3.44 5.85
N PRO A 15 -1.79 4.14 4.72
CA PRO A 15 -0.94 3.91 3.56
C PRO A 15 0.54 3.78 3.94
N PRO A 16 1.37 3.01 3.21
CA PRO A 16 2.75 2.71 3.59
C PRO A 16 3.71 3.91 3.45
N ILE A 17 3.29 5.09 3.92
CA ILE A 17 4.02 6.36 3.82
C ILE A 17 5.10 6.52 4.91
N ILE A 18 5.04 5.72 5.98
CA ILE A 18 6.00 5.80 7.08
C ILE A 18 7.45 5.54 6.63
N ILE A 19 7.63 4.69 5.61
CA ILE A 19 8.94 4.40 5.04
C ILE A 19 9.53 5.66 4.39
N TYR A 20 8.72 6.38 3.63
CA TYR A 20 9.10 7.67 3.06
C TYR A 20 9.38 8.72 4.15
N ALA A 21 8.56 8.80 5.18
CA ALA A 21 8.78 9.73 6.29
C ALA A 21 10.10 9.45 7.04
N ALA A 22 10.44 8.19 7.26
CA ALA A 22 11.71 7.79 7.86
C ALA A 22 12.91 8.21 6.99
N TRP A 23 12.79 8.06 5.67
CA TRP A 23 13.80 8.52 4.72
C TRP A 23 13.96 10.04 4.75
N ARG A 24 12.86 10.81 4.73
CA ARG A 24 12.90 12.28 4.84
C ARG A 24 13.55 12.77 6.12
N TYR A 25 13.30 12.07 7.23
CA TYR A 25 14.01 12.33 8.48
C TYR A 25 15.51 12.10 8.33
N TYR A 26 15.93 10.98 7.73
CA TYR A 26 17.34 10.70 7.45
C TYR A 26 17.97 11.77 6.54
N GLU A 27 17.31 12.16 5.46
CA GLU A 27 17.81 13.23 4.58
C GLU A 27 18.05 14.55 5.32
N ALA A 28 17.18 14.89 6.26
CA ALA A 28 17.29 16.11 7.05
C ALA A 28 18.36 16.04 8.14
N THR A 29 18.53 14.89 8.79
CA THR A 29 19.39 14.75 9.98
C THR A 29 20.74 14.10 9.70
N ARG A 30 20.84 13.31 8.62
CA ARG A 30 21.98 12.45 8.30
C ARG A 30 22.33 11.46 9.42
N ASN A 31 21.36 11.16 10.29
CA ASN A 31 21.54 10.21 11.38
C ASN A 31 21.49 8.77 10.87
N LYS A 32 22.65 8.25 10.48
CA LYS A 32 22.81 6.91 9.92
C LYS A 32 22.55 5.80 10.96
N GLU A 33 22.88 6.04 12.21
CA GLU A 33 22.63 5.10 13.30
C GLU A 33 21.10 4.87 13.48
N GLN A 34 20.34 5.95 13.47
CA GLN A 34 18.88 5.87 13.54
C GLN A 34 18.27 5.18 12.31
N LEU A 35 18.80 5.44 11.11
CA LEU A 35 18.36 4.75 9.90
C LEU A 35 18.63 3.25 10.01
N LEU A 36 19.79 2.85 10.50
CA LEU A 36 20.18 1.45 10.71
C LEU A 36 19.24 0.75 11.72
N ASP A 37 18.89 1.42 12.82
CA ASP A 37 17.93 0.89 13.81
C ASP A 37 16.53 0.69 13.22
N TRP A 38 16.09 1.62 12.38
CA TRP A 38 14.75 1.55 11.78
C TRP A 38 14.66 0.57 10.62
N PHE A 39 15.71 0.37 9.87
CA PHE A 39 15.72 -0.36 8.60
C PHE A 39 15.06 -1.75 8.68
N PRO A 40 15.38 -2.63 9.66
CA PRO A 40 14.71 -3.93 9.78
C PRO A 40 13.21 -3.81 10.08
N LYS A 41 12.79 -2.77 10.80
CA LYS A 41 11.37 -2.51 11.13
C LYS A 41 10.60 -2.07 9.89
N LEU A 42 11.22 -1.20 9.07
CA LEU A 42 10.67 -0.72 7.79
C LEU A 42 10.52 -1.86 6.77
N ILE A 43 11.52 -2.75 6.68
CA ILE A 43 11.47 -3.96 5.85
C ILE A 43 10.30 -4.86 6.27
N LYS A 44 10.17 -5.13 7.56
CA LYS A 44 9.07 -5.95 8.09
C LYS A 44 7.71 -5.35 7.74
N TYR A 45 7.57 -4.02 7.85
CA TYR A 45 6.36 -3.30 7.49
C TYR A 45 6.07 -3.36 5.99
N TYR A 46 7.09 -3.18 5.13
CA TYR A 46 6.98 -3.33 3.68
C TYR A 46 6.44 -4.70 3.29
N TRP A 47 7.07 -5.78 3.78
CA TRP A 47 6.68 -7.15 3.46
C TRP A 47 5.32 -7.52 4.03
N TRP A 48 4.89 -6.90 5.13
CA TRP A 48 3.52 -7.05 5.61
C TRP A 48 2.52 -6.49 4.60
N TRP A 49 2.72 -5.27 4.10
CA TRP A 49 1.88 -4.68 3.05
C TRP A 49 1.90 -5.52 1.78
N ARG A 50 3.06 -5.98 1.35
CA ARG A 50 3.24 -6.78 0.14
C ARG A 50 2.49 -8.10 0.20
N ARG A 51 2.48 -8.75 1.37
CA ARG A 51 1.81 -10.04 1.59
C ARG A 51 0.31 -9.89 1.82
N GLU A 52 -0.09 -8.99 2.73
CA GLU A 52 -1.50 -8.87 3.12
C GLU A 52 -2.29 -7.97 2.14
N GLY A 53 -1.67 -6.98 1.51
CA GLY A 53 -2.33 -6.06 0.59
C GLY A 53 -2.61 -6.64 -0.80
N ASP A 54 -1.98 -7.77 -1.17
CA ASP A 54 -2.17 -8.43 -2.47
C ASP A 54 -2.76 -9.85 -2.32
N PRO A 55 -4.05 -9.97 -1.96
CA PRO A 55 -4.68 -11.27 -1.75
C PRO A 55 -4.80 -12.11 -3.02
N MET A 56 -4.78 -11.47 -4.18
CA MET A 56 -4.89 -12.11 -5.49
C MET A 56 -3.53 -12.52 -6.07
N LYS A 57 -2.42 -12.11 -5.45
CA LYS A 57 -1.03 -12.35 -5.90
C LYS A 57 -0.76 -11.85 -7.33
N VAL A 58 -1.33 -10.72 -7.66
CA VAL A 58 -1.21 -10.08 -9.00
C VAL A 58 -0.18 -8.95 -9.04
N GLY A 59 0.45 -8.65 -7.91
CA GLY A 59 1.46 -7.60 -7.81
C GLY A 59 0.95 -6.22 -7.42
N LEU A 60 -0.37 -6.02 -7.32
CA LEU A 60 -1.01 -4.74 -6.98
C LEU A 60 -1.78 -4.82 -5.67
N VAL A 61 -1.88 -3.69 -4.96
CA VAL A 61 -2.45 -3.61 -3.63
C VAL A 61 -3.94 -3.28 -3.67
N SER A 62 -4.70 -3.96 -2.82
CA SER A 62 -6.12 -3.69 -2.54
C SER A 62 -6.29 -3.09 -1.16
N PRO A 63 -7.25 -2.16 -0.94
CA PRO A 63 -7.61 -1.71 0.40
C PRO A 63 -8.12 -2.87 1.26
N PHE A 64 -7.68 -2.96 2.52
CA PHE A 64 -8.05 -4.07 3.41
C PHE A 64 -8.10 -3.67 4.89
N THR A 65 -8.77 -4.47 5.70
CA THR A 65 -9.01 -4.15 7.11
C THR A 65 -7.76 -4.17 7.99
N GLY A 66 -6.69 -4.85 7.56
CA GLY A 66 -5.46 -4.99 8.35
C GLY A 66 -5.61 -5.84 9.62
N THR A 67 -6.83 -6.10 10.07
CA THR A 67 -7.16 -7.01 11.18
C THR A 67 -8.19 -8.04 10.77
N ARG A 68 -8.16 -9.19 11.42
CA ARG A 68 -9.20 -10.21 11.28
C ARG A 68 -10.44 -9.79 12.06
N VAL A 69 -11.32 -9.03 11.40
CA VAL A 69 -12.57 -8.55 12.01
C VAL A 69 -13.71 -9.50 11.65
N ARG A 70 -14.16 -10.33 12.59
CA ARG A 70 -15.31 -11.20 12.39
C ARG A 70 -16.61 -10.43 12.64
N GLY A 71 -17.49 -10.41 11.63
CA GLY A 71 -18.89 -10.00 11.78
C GLY A 71 -19.15 -8.52 12.08
N HIS A 72 -18.19 -7.64 11.85
CA HIS A 72 -18.42 -6.21 12.06
C HIS A 72 -19.17 -5.58 10.88
N PRO A 73 -20.29 -4.86 11.09
CA PRO A 73 -21.13 -4.32 10.00
C PRO A 73 -20.44 -3.25 9.14
N LYS A 74 -19.27 -2.76 9.56
CA LYS A 74 -18.51 -1.71 8.87
C LYS A 74 -17.20 -2.23 8.25
N THR A 75 -17.10 -3.51 7.90
CA THR A 75 -15.84 -4.09 7.35
C THR A 75 -15.38 -3.41 6.08
N ALA A 76 -16.27 -3.08 5.14
CA ALA A 76 -15.93 -2.35 3.92
C ALA A 76 -15.39 -0.94 4.25
N TYR A 77 -16.01 -0.21 5.15
CA TYR A 77 -15.54 1.10 5.61
C TYR A 77 -14.12 1.01 6.21
N TRP A 78 -13.88 0.03 7.09
CA TRP A 78 -12.55 -0.16 7.68
C TRP A 78 -11.48 -0.50 6.64
N ALA A 79 -11.83 -1.24 5.59
CA ALA A 79 -10.92 -1.51 4.48
C ALA A 79 -10.59 -0.23 3.71
N VAL A 80 -11.58 0.63 3.44
CA VAL A 80 -11.36 1.93 2.79
C VAL A 80 -10.48 2.85 3.65
N CYS A 81 -10.65 2.86 4.97
CA CYS A 81 -9.83 3.67 5.88
C CYS A 81 -8.31 3.37 5.76
N SER A 82 -7.93 2.18 5.30
CA SER A 82 -6.50 1.85 5.06
C SER A 82 -5.85 2.70 3.97
N THR A 83 -6.66 3.33 3.12
CA THR A 83 -6.19 4.20 2.03
C THR A 83 -5.88 5.63 2.48
N GLY A 84 -6.42 6.06 3.62
CA GLY A 84 -6.44 7.46 4.04
C GLY A 84 -7.40 8.35 3.22
N MET A 85 -8.22 7.76 2.35
CA MET A 85 -9.20 8.44 1.49
C MET A 85 -10.61 7.89 1.73
N ASP A 86 -11.08 7.97 2.96
CA ASP A 86 -12.28 7.28 3.48
C ASP A 86 -13.58 7.56 2.69
N ASN A 87 -13.70 8.75 2.09
CA ASN A 87 -14.89 9.18 1.36
C ASN A 87 -14.60 9.36 -0.15
N HIS A 88 -13.62 8.65 -0.69
CA HIS A 88 -13.27 8.81 -2.09
C HIS A 88 -14.26 8.09 -3.02
N PRO A 89 -14.79 8.74 -4.09
CA PRO A 89 -15.81 8.17 -4.98
C PRO A 89 -15.39 6.86 -5.66
N VAL A 90 -14.10 6.61 -5.79
CA VAL A 90 -13.55 5.33 -6.31
C VAL A 90 -14.09 4.13 -5.55
N TYR A 91 -14.48 4.28 -4.27
CA TYR A 91 -14.95 3.18 -3.42
C TYR A 91 -16.47 3.12 -3.29
N ASP A 92 -17.22 4.06 -3.90
CA ASP A 92 -18.68 4.13 -3.78
C ASP A 92 -19.39 2.87 -4.29
N PHE A 93 -18.86 2.24 -5.35
CA PHE A 93 -19.41 1.00 -5.90
C PHE A 93 -19.38 -0.18 -4.92
N SER A 94 -18.49 -0.12 -3.95
CA SER A 94 -18.29 -1.17 -2.94
C SER A 94 -18.83 -0.82 -1.58
N MET A 95 -19.52 0.33 -1.43
CA MET A 95 -20.08 0.75 -0.15
C MET A 95 -20.94 -0.34 0.47
N GLY A 96 -20.52 -0.80 1.66
CA GLY A 96 -21.15 -1.91 2.36
C GLY A 96 -20.78 -3.32 1.86
N LYS A 97 -19.94 -3.45 0.84
CA LYS A 97 -19.50 -4.75 0.29
C LYS A 97 -18.00 -4.90 0.40
N SER A 98 -17.57 -5.93 1.10
CA SER A 98 -16.18 -6.37 1.14
C SER A 98 -16.11 -7.86 0.84
N VAL A 99 -14.95 -8.31 0.35
CA VAL A 99 -14.64 -9.73 0.12
C VAL A 99 -13.72 -10.21 1.23
N GLU A 100 -14.10 -11.31 1.88
CA GLU A 100 -13.23 -11.94 2.88
C GLU A 100 -12.25 -12.92 2.22
N VAL A 101 -10.97 -12.72 2.51
CA VAL A 101 -9.90 -13.65 2.13
C VAL A 101 -9.00 -13.88 3.35
N ASN A 102 -8.86 -15.13 3.78
CA ASN A 102 -8.03 -15.52 4.92
C ASN A 102 -8.34 -14.76 6.23
N GLY A 103 -9.61 -14.36 6.42
CA GLY A 103 -10.09 -13.64 7.59
C GLY A 103 -9.83 -12.13 7.58
N LEU A 104 -9.29 -11.58 6.48
CA LEU A 104 -9.23 -10.15 6.21
C LEU A 104 -10.31 -9.76 5.21
N HIS A 105 -10.84 -8.54 5.33
CA HIS A 105 -11.83 -8.01 4.39
C HIS A 105 -11.19 -6.98 3.48
N TYR A 106 -11.47 -7.10 2.18
CA TYR A 106 -10.90 -6.29 1.11
C TYR A 106 -11.98 -5.55 0.34
N ILE A 107 -11.67 -4.35 -0.11
CA ILE A 107 -12.38 -3.78 -1.25
C ILE A 107 -11.80 -4.43 -2.51
N PRO A 108 -12.64 -5.08 -3.36
CA PRO A 108 -12.15 -5.87 -4.50
C PRO A 108 -11.69 -4.97 -5.65
N VAL A 109 -10.65 -4.17 -5.40
CA VAL A 109 -10.05 -3.20 -6.31
C VAL A 109 -8.53 -3.28 -6.23
N LYS A 110 -7.85 -3.19 -7.36
CA LYS A 110 -6.41 -2.92 -7.45
C LYS A 110 -6.26 -1.40 -7.42
N ASP A 111 -5.68 -0.90 -6.35
CA ASP A 111 -5.72 0.51 -5.99
C ASP A 111 -4.48 1.27 -6.47
N VAL A 112 -4.68 2.42 -7.12
CA VAL A 112 -3.57 3.24 -7.66
C VAL A 112 -2.73 3.83 -6.52
N LEU A 113 -3.37 4.44 -5.52
CA LEU A 113 -2.68 5.12 -4.41
C LEU A 113 -1.82 4.14 -3.60
N LEU A 114 -2.42 3.02 -3.17
CA LEU A 114 -1.72 2.06 -2.32
C LEU A 114 -0.59 1.36 -3.07
N SER A 115 -0.80 1.00 -4.35
CA SER A 115 0.23 0.39 -5.18
C SER A 115 1.39 1.35 -5.43
N SER A 116 1.11 2.63 -5.72
CA SER A 116 2.13 3.67 -5.89
C SER A 116 2.90 3.95 -4.60
N ALA A 117 2.20 4.02 -3.46
CA ALA A 117 2.84 4.21 -2.16
C ALA A 117 3.75 3.03 -1.78
N LEU A 118 3.37 1.81 -2.19
CA LEU A 118 4.23 0.64 -1.99
C LEU A 118 5.44 0.66 -2.92
N ALA A 119 5.28 1.07 -4.18
CA ALA A 119 6.38 1.26 -5.13
C ALA A 119 7.36 2.34 -4.64
N LEU A 120 6.86 3.49 -4.18
CA LEU A 120 7.68 4.52 -3.53
C LEU A 120 8.44 3.95 -2.33
N SER A 121 7.78 3.13 -1.51
CA SER A 121 8.41 2.49 -0.34
C SER A 121 9.57 1.57 -0.75
N ALA A 122 9.42 0.78 -1.81
CA ALA A 122 10.48 -0.06 -2.35
C ALA A 122 11.66 0.78 -2.86
N ARG A 123 11.38 1.86 -3.62
CA ARG A 123 12.41 2.81 -4.10
C ARG A 123 13.17 3.47 -2.94
N VAL A 124 12.48 3.85 -1.89
CA VAL A 124 13.08 4.43 -0.68
C VAL A 124 13.94 3.41 0.05
N LEU A 125 13.47 2.16 0.22
CA LEU A 125 14.25 1.09 0.85
C LEU A 125 15.51 0.74 0.03
N THR A 126 15.45 0.83 -1.31
CA THR A 126 16.64 0.71 -2.17
C THR A 126 17.68 1.77 -1.80
N ARG A 127 17.28 3.05 -1.71
CA ARG A 127 18.18 4.15 -1.34
C ARG A 127 18.73 3.99 0.09
N ALA A 128 17.88 3.59 1.03
CA ALA A 128 18.30 3.35 2.41
C ALA A 128 19.31 2.20 2.49
N ALA A 129 19.11 1.14 1.74
CA ALA A 129 20.07 0.03 1.65
C ALA A 129 21.42 0.47 1.07
N GLN A 130 21.43 1.32 0.02
CA GLN A 130 22.65 1.92 -0.55
C GLN A 130 23.41 2.72 0.49
N GLU A 131 22.73 3.62 1.21
CA GLU A 131 23.34 4.43 2.27
C GLU A 131 23.93 3.59 3.40
N LEU A 132 23.31 2.45 3.69
CA LEU A 132 23.78 1.53 4.72
C LEU A 132 24.84 0.53 4.24
N GLY A 133 25.09 0.44 2.91
CA GLY A 133 26.02 -0.51 2.32
C GLY A 133 25.50 -1.96 2.29
N LEU A 134 24.18 -2.14 2.20
CA LEU A 134 23.49 -3.43 2.27
C LEU A 134 23.06 -3.91 0.86
N SER A 135 24.02 -4.38 0.05
CA SER A 135 23.84 -4.66 -1.38
C SER A 135 22.73 -5.68 -1.69
N ASP A 136 22.54 -6.71 -0.87
CA ASP A 136 21.50 -7.72 -1.09
C ASP A 136 20.09 -7.10 -0.95
N TYR A 137 19.89 -6.24 0.04
CA TYR A 137 18.64 -5.52 0.22
C TYR A 137 18.43 -4.46 -0.86
N GLU A 138 19.48 -3.78 -1.30
CA GLU A 138 19.42 -2.85 -2.43
C GLU A 138 18.88 -3.54 -3.67
N ASN A 139 19.45 -4.68 -4.06
CA ASN A 139 19.01 -5.44 -5.23
C ASN A 139 17.57 -5.96 -5.07
N THR A 140 17.23 -6.47 -3.89
CA THR A 140 15.87 -6.96 -3.58
C THR A 140 14.83 -5.86 -3.76
N PHE A 141 15.03 -4.69 -3.15
CA PHE A 141 14.04 -3.61 -3.22
C PHE A 141 14.03 -2.87 -4.55
N ARG A 142 15.12 -2.89 -5.30
CA ARG A 142 15.13 -2.42 -6.68
C ARG A 142 14.22 -3.28 -7.56
N GLN A 143 14.32 -4.60 -7.47
CA GLN A 143 13.46 -5.54 -8.21
C GLN A 143 11.98 -5.39 -7.81
N GLU A 144 11.70 -5.22 -6.52
CA GLU A 144 10.34 -4.96 -6.03
C GLU A 144 9.77 -3.65 -6.61
N TYR A 145 10.58 -2.58 -6.65
CA TYR A 145 10.18 -1.31 -7.27
C TYR A 145 9.89 -1.48 -8.76
N GLU A 146 10.79 -2.10 -9.51
CA GLU A 146 10.65 -2.33 -10.95
C GLU A 146 9.40 -3.15 -11.25
N SER A 147 9.17 -4.24 -10.52
CA SER A 147 7.98 -5.08 -10.66
C SER A 147 6.68 -4.32 -10.39
N LEU A 148 6.63 -3.51 -9.33
CA LEU A 148 5.46 -2.69 -9.01
C LEU A 148 5.24 -1.59 -10.06
N TYR A 149 6.30 -0.94 -10.52
CA TYR A 149 6.27 0.08 -11.55
C TYR A 149 5.70 -0.46 -12.86
N GLU A 150 6.19 -1.61 -13.32
CA GLU A 150 5.69 -2.29 -14.51
C GLU A 150 4.20 -2.63 -14.38
N LYS A 151 3.80 -3.25 -13.26
CA LYS A 151 2.41 -3.63 -13.00
C LYS A 151 1.45 -2.44 -12.92
N ILE A 152 1.86 -1.33 -12.32
CA ILE A 152 1.06 -0.10 -12.28
C ILE A 152 0.82 0.43 -13.69
N ASN A 153 1.87 0.48 -14.53
CA ASN A 153 1.76 0.97 -15.90
C ASN A 153 0.98 0.01 -16.80
N GLU A 154 1.19 -1.29 -16.68
CA GLU A 154 0.52 -2.29 -17.52
C GLU A 154 -0.99 -2.39 -17.22
N GLU A 155 -1.37 -2.34 -15.94
CA GLU A 155 -2.73 -2.69 -15.54
C GLU A 155 -3.61 -1.48 -15.21
N LEU A 156 -3.03 -0.38 -14.71
CA LEU A 156 -3.81 0.77 -14.23
C LEU A 156 -3.82 1.96 -15.20
N TRP A 157 -2.92 2.00 -16.18
CA TRP A 157 -2.87 3.04 -17.19
C TRP A 157 -3.96 2.84 -18.26
N ASP A 158 -4.67 3.91 -18.58
CA ASP A 158 -5.63 3.97 -19.68
C ASP A 158 -5.03 4.81 -20.82
N GLU A 159 -4.71 4.17 -21.93
CA GLU A 159 -4.08 4.82 -23.09
C GLU A 159 -4.99 5.84 -23.78
N GLU A 160 -6.30 5.62 -23.76
CA GLU A 160 -7.26 6.51 -24.43
C GLU A 160 -7.42 7.82 -23.66
N GLU A 161 -7.48 7.73 -22.33
CA GLU A 161 -7.69 8.89 -21.46
C GLU A 161 -6.39 9.48 -20.89
N GLU A 162 -5.24 8.81 -21.16
CA GLU A 162 -3.92 9.18 -20.64
C GLU A 162 -3.95 9.39 -19.11
N PHE A 163 -4.54 8.42 -18.41
CA PHE A 163 -4.80 8.55 -16.98
C PHE A 163 -4.74 7.20 -16.25
N TYR A 164 -4.35 7.22 -14.98
CA TYR A 164 -4.35 6.01 -14.13
C TYR A 164 -5.69 5.84 -13.44
N TYR A 165 -6.30 4.67 -13.63
CA TYR A 165 -7.55 4.28 -12.99
C TYR A 165 -7.38 3.02 -12.15
N PRO A 166 -7.99 2.97 -10.94
CA PRO A 166 -8.11 1.70 -10.23
C PRO A 166 -8.99 0.74 -11.03
N ILE A 167 -8.70 -0.56 -10.91
CA ILE A 167 -9.49 -1.60 -11.56
C ILE A 167 -10.05 -2.58 -10.53
N THR A 168 -11.27 -3.04 -10.73
CA THR A 168 -11.87 -4.10 -9.92
C THR A 168 -11.12 -5.42 -10.13
N TRP A 169 -11.28 -6.38 -9.21
CA TRP A 169 -10.63 -7.69 -9.34
C TRP A 169 -11.07 -8.45 -10.59
N ASP A 170 -12.27 -8.16 -11.11
CA ASP A 170 -12.80 -8.70 -12.37
C ASP A 170 -12.35 -7.91 -13.63
N GLY A 171 -11.45 -6.94 -13.47
CA GLY A 171 -10.78 -6.23 -14.59
C GLY A 171 -11.51 -4.99 -15.09
N ARG A 172 -12.57 -4.51 -14.42
CA ARG A 172 -13.31 -3.32 -14.83
C ARG A 172 -12.66 -2.06 -14.28
N GLN A 173 -12.32 -1.09 -15.13
CA GLN A 173 -11.82 0.21 -14.71
C GLN A 173 -12.89 1.02 -13.95
N ILE A 174 -12.46 1.74 -12.93
CA ILE A 174 -13.28 2.68 -12.17
C ILE A 174 -12.90 4.09 -12.62
N LYS A 175 -13.60 4.59 -13.66
CA LYS A 175 -13.28 5.85 -14.34
C LYS A 175 -13.69 7.08 -13.52
N VAL A 176 -13.01 7.27 -12.39
CA VAL A 176 -13.11 8.47 -11.54
C VAL A 176 -11.80 9.23 -11.60
N LYS A 177 -11.76 10.35 -12.31
CA LYS A 177 -10.58 11.23 -12.39
C LYS A 177 -10.38 11.93 -11.04
N SER A 178 -9.29 11.62 -10.37
CA SER A 178 -8.99 12.15 -9.05
C SER A 178 -7.50 12.34 -8.82
N ALA A 179 -7.16 13.06 -7.75
CA ALA A 179 -5.77 13.24 -7.32
C ALA A 179 -5.05 11.92 -6.97
N GLN A 180 -5.77 10.82 -6.78
CA GLN A 180 -5.19 9.50 -6.55
C GLN A 180 -4.23 9.09 -7.68
N ALA A 181 -4.57 9.41 -8.93
CA ALA A 181 -3.71 9.12 -10.08
C ALA A 181 -2.36 9.86 -10.03
N LEU A 182 -2.31 11.04 -9.40
CA LEU A 182 -1.07 11.81 -9.28
C LEU A 182 -0.04 11.15 -8.35
N THR A 183 -0.45 10.17 -7.55
CA THR A 183 0.48 9.42 -6.69
C THR A 183 1.44 8.54 -7.48
N THR A 184 1.18 8.29 -8.76
CA THR A 184 2.11 7.58 -9.66
C THR A 184 3.33 8.43 -10.02
N LEU A 185 3.30 9.75 -9.79
CA LEU A 185 4.38 10.68 -10.11
C LEU A 185 5.48 10.75 -9.03
N ILE A 186 5.31 10.07 -7.91
CA ILE A 186 6.24 10.10 -6.76
C ILE A 186 7.18 8.84 -6.70
#